data_346299e09693377154b974a995c67dfc
#
_entry.id   346299e09693377154b974a995c67dfc
#
_cell.length_a   1.000
_cell.length_b   1.000
_cell.length_c   1.000
_cell.angle_alpha   90.00
_cell.angle_beta   90.00
_cell.angle_gamma   90.00
#
_symmetry.space_group_name_H-M   'P 1'
#
loop_
_entity.id
_entity.type
_entity.pdbx_description
1 polymer ?
#
loop_
_entity_poly.entity_id
_entity_poly.type
_entity_poly.pdbx_seq_one_letter_code
_entity_poly.pdbx_strand_id
1 'polypeptide(L)'
;MCDICVMNAVKDKMLSRRGFFKGTAAAGAAALATTATGTPAMAAGHGSVEDMTHTLHEDFPTYFGESQFSREQLFNFAEHSFNLFQYTVNEHTGTHIDAPLHFSADGTSVDEIPVSSLIAPLCVIDIAAKAAEDADAQVTPDDLKAWIAANGDIPDGACVAMHSGWASKVDTDGFRNFDGTAKHYPGLHLEATKMLLETTSAQSIAVDTLSLDQGSSGDDD
;
A
#
# COMPACT_ATOMS: atom_id res chain seq x y z
N MET A 1 -0.93 36.73 6.87
CA MET A 1 0.08 37.13 5.89
C MET A 1 1.31 36.29 6.15
N CYS A 2 1.62 35.34 5.30
CA CYS A 2 2.91 34.63 5.39
C CYS A 2 4.00 35.65 5.00
N ASP A 3 4.95 35.81 5.88
CA ASP A 3 6.06 36.72 5.65
C ASP A 3 6.93 36.16 4.51
N ILE A 4 6.99 36.88 3.40
CA ILE A 4 7.76 36.48 2.19
C ILE A 4 9.24 36.23 2.54
N CYS A 5 9.76 36.93 3.56
CA CYS A 5 11.12 36.72 4.06
C CYS A 5 11.35 35.34 4.69
N VAL A 6 10.35 34.81 5.40
CA VAL A 6 10.44 33.48 6.02
C VAL A 6 10.38 32.39 4.94
N MET A 7 9.49 32.54 3.96
CA MET A 7 9.38 31.60 2.84
C MET A 7 10.65 31.56 1.98
N ASN A 8 11.27 32.69 1.72
CA ASN A 8 12.54 32.75 0.99
C ASN A 8 13.69 32.13 1.81
N ALA A 9 13.78 32.40 3.10
CA ALA A 9 14.79 31.81 3.99
C ALA A 9 14.64 30.28 4.11
N VAL A 10 13.41 29.78 4.10
CA VAL A 10 13.10 28.33 4.08
C VAL A 10 13.50 27.74 2.73
N LYS A 11 13.17 28.41 1.62
CA LYS A 11 13.52 27.97 0.25
C LYS A 11 15.04 27.88 0.04
N ASP A 12 15.79 28.86 0.54
CA ASP A 12 17.25 28.90 0.44
C ASP A 12 17.94 27.87 1.33
N LYS A 13 17.29 27.45 2.42
CA LYS A 13 17.77 26.43 3.37
C LYS A 13 17.17 25.04 3.16
N MET A 14 16.24 24.86 2.26
CA MET A 14 15.74 23.54 1.92
C MET A 14 16.88 22.70 1.33
N LEU A 15 17.46 21.88 2.20
CA LEU A 15 18.37 20.83 1.80
C LEU A 15 17.64 19.97 0.76
N SER A 16 18.22 19.85 -0.42
CA SER A 16 17.71 18.89 -1.39
C SER A 16 17.61 17.51 -0.70
N ARG A 17 16.69 16.64 -1.11
CA ARG A 17 16.61 15.25 -0.60
C ARG A 17 18.00 14.60 -0.50
N ARG A 18 18.89 14.85 -1.48
CA ARG A 18 20.30 14.41 -1.45
C ARG A 18 21.13 15.03 -0.32
N GLY A 19 20.85 16.27 0.10
CA GLY A 19 21.55 16.94 1.20
C GLY A 19 21.14 16.39 2.56
N PHE A 20 19.85 16.05 2.73
CA PHE A 20 19.34 15.42 3.94
C PHE A 20 20.01 14.05 4.20
N PHE A 21 20.08 13.19 3.18
CA PHE A 21 20.74 11.87 3.31
C PHE A 21 22.26 11.95 3.49
N LYS A 22 22.95 13.01 3.02
CA LYS A 22 24.37 13.22 3.28
C LYS A 22 24.65 13.69 4.71
N GLY A 23 23.73 14.44 5.33
CA GLY A 23 23.85 14.89 6.72
C GLY A 23 23.72 13.77 7.75
N THR A 24 22.86 12.79 7.51
CA THR A 24 22.67 11.64 8.40
C THR A 24 23.84 10.64 8.35
N ALA A 25 24.55 10.52 7.24
CA ALA A 25 25.73 9.66 7.16
C ALA A 25 26.94 10.19 7.96
N ALA A 26 27.05 11.53 8.15
CA ALA A 26 28.13 12.15 8.93
C ALA A 26 27.90 12.12 10.45
N ALA A 27 26.65 12.05 10.90
CA ALA A 27 26.32 11.97 12.33
C ALA A 27 26.52 10.56 12.92
N GLY A 28 26.52 9.52 12.09
CA GLY A 28 26.72 8.12 12.51
C GLY A 28 28.17 7.75 12.82
N ALA A 29 29.14 8.55 12.40
CA ALA A 29 30.58 8.23 12.57
C ALA A 29 31.21 8.74 13.88
N ALA A 30 30.53 9.60 14.64
CA ALA A 30 31.09 10.23 15.85
C ALA A 30 30.69 9.53 17.17
N ALA A 31 29.88 8.45 17.15
CA ALA A 31 29.35 7.77 18.34
C ALA A 31 30.11 6.49 18.74
N LEU A 32 31.31 6.22 18.21
CA LEU A 32 32.07 4.99 18.47
C LEU A 32 33.27 5.20 19.40
N ALA A 33 33.13 5.92 20.49
CA ALA A 33 34.15 6.00 21.52
C ALA A 33 33.58 6.16 22.93
N THR A 34 32.80 5.16 23.41
CA THR A 34 32.66 4.92 24.85
C THR A 34 32.51 3.42 25.07
N THR A 35 33.51 2.81 25.67
CA THR A 35 33.50 1.43 26.15
C THR A 35 32.54 1.28 27.31
N ALA A 36 31.35 0.75 27.06
CA ALA A 36 30.49 0.20 28.09
C ALA A 36 30.22 -1.26 27.72
N THR A 37 30.57 -2.17 28.63
CA THR A 37 30.28 -3.61 28.56
C THR A 37 28.78 -3.84 28.78
N GLY A 38 28.00 -3.54 27.80
CA GLY A 38 26.60 -3.94 27.65
C GLY A 38 26.49 -4.85 26.44
N THR A 39 25.82 -5.98 26.57
CA THR A 39 25.40 -6.79 25.42
C THR A 39 24.84 -5.87 24.35
N PRO A 40 25.33 -5.91 23.11
CA PRO A 40 24.74 -5.09 22.05
C PRO A 40 23.28 -5.50 21.92
N ALA A 41 22.37 -4.59 22.22
CA ALA A 41 21.01 -4.72 21.74
C ALA A 41 21.13 -4.81 20.22
N MET A 42 20.88 -5.99 19.67
CA MET A 42 20.69 -6.14 18.23
C MET A 42 19.55 -5.18 17.89
N ALA A 43 19.89 -4.06 17.26
CA ALA A 43 18.89 -3.28 16.57
C ALA A 43 18.21 -4.28 15.62
N ALA A 44 16.93 -4.55 15.86
CA ALA A 44 16.12 -5.30 14.92
C ALA A 44 16.36 -4.63 13.58
N GLY A 45 16.96 -5.35 12.63
CA GLY A 45 17.26 -4.80 11.32
C GLY A 45 15.93 -4.28 10.77
N HIS A 46 15.82 -2.96 10.65
CA HIS A 46 14.70 -2.38 9.91
C HIS A 46 14.86 -2.89 8.49
N GLY A 47 13.98 -3.82 8.08
CA GLY A 47 13.86 -4.21 6.70
C GLY A 47 13.71 -2.95 5.84
N SER A 48 14.13 -3.01 4.59
CA SER A 48 13.88 -1.92 3.66
C SER A 48 12.39 -1.61 3.64
N VAL A 49 12.02 -0.32 3.67
CA VAL A 49 10.65 0.10 3.42
C VAL A 49 10.48 0.18 1.90
N GLU A 50 9.51 -0.58 1.41
CA GLU A 50 9.16 -0.59 -0.02
C GLU A 50 7.93 0.27 -0.25
N ASP A 51 8.00 1.15 -1.25
CA ASP A 51 6.86 1.95 -1.71
C ASP A 51 6.16 1.21 -2.85
N MET A 52 5.00 0.64 -2.56
CA MET A 52 4.18 -0.10 -3.51
C MET A 52 3.04 0.76 -4.11
N THR A 53 3.12 2.08 -3.96
CA THR A 53 2.07 3.01 -4.40
C THR A 53 2.12 3.23 -5.91
N HIS A 54 1.02 3.00 -6.58
CA HIS A 54 0.82 3.47 -7.95
C HIS A 54 0.64 4.99 -7.99
N THR A 55 1.16 5.64 -9.03
CA THR A 55 0.91 7.08 -9.23
C THR A 55 -0.56 7.33 -9.50
N LEU A 56 -1.22 8.10 -8.62
CA LEU A 56 -2.62 8.48 -8.80
C LEU A 56 -2.76 9.54 -9.88
N HIS A 57 -3.65 9.32 -10.84
CA HIS A 57 -4.01 10.25 -11.92
C HIS A 57 -5.52 10.19 -12.19
N GLU A 58 -6.05 11.15 -12.97
CA GLU A 58 -7.50 11.31 -13.14
C GLU A 58 -8.16 10.13 -13.87
N ASP A 59 -7.40 9.42 -14.70
CA ASP A 59 -7.85 8.22 -15.43
C ASP A 59 -7.46 6.92 -14.70
N PHE A 60 -7.12 6.98 -13.39
CA PHE A 60 -6.78 5.78 -12.65
C PHE A 60 -7.96 4.79 -12.65
N PRO A 61 -7.74 3.51 -12.95
CA PRO A 61 -8.82 2.54 -13.03
C PRO A 61 -9.49 2.36 -11.66
N THR A 62 -10.81 2.32 -11.67
CA THR A 62 -11.65 2.17 -10.47
C THR A 62 -12.56 0.95 -10.60
N TYR A 63 -13.09 0.49 -9.50
CA TYR A 63 -14.01 -0.64 -9.48
C TYR A 63 -15.23 -0.39 -10.37
N PHE A 64 -15.82 0.81 -10.35
CA PHE A 64 -17.01 1.15 -11.12
C PHE A 64 -16.70 1.56 -12.58
N GLY A 65 -15.43 1.86 -12.90
CA GLY A 65 -14.98 2.24 -14.23
C GLY A 65 -15.18 3.71 -14.58
N GLU A 66 -15.66 4.51 -13.65
CA GLU A 66 -15.76 5.96 -13.77
C GLU A 66 -14.59 6.61 -13.04
N SER A 67 -14.10 7.76 -13.54
CA SER A 67 -13.07 8.52 -12.82
C SER A 67 -13.58 8.95 -11.44
N GLN A 68 -12.82 8.65 -10.42
CA GLN A 68 -13.14 8.98 -9.03
C GLN A 68 -12.12 9.90 -8.39
N PHE A 69 -11.19 10.43 -9.18
CA PHE A 69 -10.21 11.43 -8.79
C PHE A 69 -10.19 12.59 -9.76
N SER A 70 -10.20 13.81 -9.24
CA SER A 70 -9.96 14.99 -10.04
C SER A 70 -9.08 16.00 -9.31
N ARG A 71 -8.34 16.79 -10.10
CA ARG A 71 -7.45 17.82 -9.61
C ARG A 71 -7.68 19.13 -10.34
N GLU A 72 -8.06 20.16 -9.61
CA GLU A 72 -8.22 21.52 -10.13
C GLU A 72 -7.11 22.42 -9.59
N GLN A 73 -6.46 23.18 -10.46
CA GLN A 73 -5.50 24.20 -10.05
C GLN A 73 -6.24 25.52 -9.75
N LEU A 74 -6.36 25.85 -8.46
CA LEU A 74 -7.00 27.09 -8.03
C LEU A 74 -6.10 28.32 -8.19
N PHE A 75 -4.78 28.16 -7.94
CA PHE A 75 -3.79 29.21 -8.07
C PHE A 75 -2.55 28.67 -8.76
N ASN A 76 -1.94 29.48 -9.64
CA ASN A 76 -0.70 29.16 -10.32
C ASN A 76 0.43 30.13 -9.92
N PHE A 77 1.67 29.68 -10.04
CA PHE A 77 2.82 30.43 -9.56
C PHE A 77 3.06 31.71 -10.33
N ALA A 78 2.77 31.74 -11.63
CA ALA A 78 3.03 32.89 -12.49
C ALA A 78 2.20 34.11 -12.09
N GLU A 79 0.94 33.91 -11.73
CA GLU A 79 0.00 34.97 -11.38
C GLU A 79 -0.07 35.26 -9.88
N HIS A 80 0.15 34.23 -9.04
CA HIS A 80 -0.15 34.30 -7.61
C HIS A 80 1.10 34.08 -6.71
N SER A 81 2.27 33.80 -7.29
CA SER A 81 3.51 33.48 -6.58
C SER A 81 3.45 32.19 -5.72
N PHE A 82 2.44 31.37 -5.90
CA PHE A 82 2.29 30.04 -5.32
C PHE A 82 1.37 29.18 -6.16
N ASN A 83 1.46 27.87 -5.97
CA ASN A 83 0.52 26.90 -6.56
C ASN A 83 -0.39 26.34 -5.49
N LEU A 84 -1.68 26.20 -5.80
CA LEU A 84 -2.65 25.53 -4.96
C LEU A 84 -3.57 24.69 -5.84
N PHE A 85 -3.78 23.44 -5.41
CA PHE A 85 -4.70 22.51 -6.06
C PHE A 85 -5.81 22.11 -5.10
N GLN A 86 -6.99 21.89 -5.65
CA GLN A 86 -8.10 21.21 -5.00
C GLN A 86 -8.18 19.79 -5.55
N TYR A 87 -8.43 18.84 -4.67
CA TYR A 87 -8.66 17.43 -5.03
C TYR A 87 -10.07 17.02 -4.64
N THR A 88 -10.70 16.24 -5.53
CA THR A 88 -11.90 15.47 -5.22
C THR A 88 -11.55 14.02 -5.45
N VAL A 89 -11.75 13.18 -4.44
CA VAL A 89 -11.36 11.78 -4.47
C VAL A 89 -12.37 10.92 -3.74
N ASN A 90 -12.71 9.77 -4.32
CA ASN A 90 -13.39 8.71 -3.60
C ASN A 90 -12.33 7.92 -2.80
N GLU A 91 -12.66 7.50 -1.58
CA GLU A 91 -11.70 6.84 -0.67
C GLU A 91 -11.11 5.54 -1.24
N HIS A 92 -11.81 4.84 -2.12
CA HIS A 92 -11.37 3.61 -2.77
C HIS A 92 -10.75 3.86 -4.15
N THR A 93 -9.95 4.92 -4.30
CA THR A 93 -9.28 5.27 -5.55
C THR A 93 -7.76 5.20 -5.41
N GLY A 94 -7.10 4.53 -6.35
CA GLY A 94 -5.64 4.37 -6.33
C GLY A 94 -5.19 3.33 -5.31
N THR A 95 -3.92 3.36 -4.94
CA THR A 95 -3.41 2.53 -3.85
C THR A 95 -3.88 3.11 -2.52
N HIS A 96 -4.71 2.37 -1.81
CA HIS A 96 -5.38 2.82 -0.60
C HIS A 96 -5.48 1.72 0.45
N ILE A 97 -5.99 2.04 1.60
CA ILE A 97 -6.34 1.11 2.66
C ILE A 97 -7.85 1.17 2.90
N ASP A 98 -8.47 0.00 3.03
CA ASP A 98 -9.83 -0.12 3.51
C ASP A 98 -9.84 -0.27 5.03
N ALA A 99 -10.55 0.63 5.70
CA ALA A 99 -10.79 0.49 7.13
C ALA A 99 -11.89 -0.57 7.39
N PRO A 100 -11.90 -1.21 8.56
CA PRO A 100 -12.97 -2.15 8.92
C PRO A 100 -14.38 -1.57 8.78
N LEU A 101 -14.53 -0.26 8.91
CA LEU A 101 -15.81 0.44 8.72
C LEU A 101 -16.39 0.26 7.32
N HIS A 102 -15.57 -0.05 6.30
CA HIS A 102 -16.02 -0.21 4.92
C HIS A 102 -17.12 -1.28 4.78
N PHE A 103 -16.97 -2.42 5.48
CA PHE A 103 -17.95 -3.51 5.46
C PHE A 103 -18.54 -3.84 6.83
N SER A 104 -18.29 -3.05 7.87
CA SER A 104 -18.77 -3.29 9.21
C SER A 104 -19.35 -2.02 9.81
N ALA A 105 -20.63 -2.02 10.14
CA ALA A 105 -21.33 -0.84 10.69
C ALA A 105 -20.68 -0.28 11.96
N ASP A 106 -20.05 -1.14 12.75
CA ASP A 106 -19.36 -0.80 13.99
C ASP A 106 -17.82 -0.93 13.85
N GLY A 107 -17.31 -0.95 12.62
CA GLY A 107 -15.89 -1.08 12.34
C GLY A 107 -15.12 0.19 12.65
N THR A 108 -13.84 0.05 12.91
CA THR A 108 -12.90 1.16 13.10
C THR A 108 -12.75 1.97 11.81
N SER A 109 -12.86 3.29 11.88
CA SER A 109 -12.62 4.20 10.76
C SER A 109 -11.13 4.38 10.49
N VAL A 110 -10.77 4.92 9.31
CA VAL A 110 -9.37 5.04 8.89
C VAL A 110 -8.55 5.96 9.81
N ASP A 111 -9.15 6.99 10.38
CA ASP A 111 -8.50 7.93 11.30
C ASP A 111 -8.25 7.35 12.71
N GLU A 112 -8.92 6.26 13.04
CA GLU A 112 -8.75 5.52 14.29
C GLU A 112 -7.69 4.39 14.16
N ILE A 113 -7.26 4.03 12.95
CA ILE A 113 -6.23 3.01 12.75
C ILE A 113 -4.89 3.51 13.30
N PRO A 114 -4.26 2.81 14.25
CA PRO A 114 -2.96 3.23 14.77
C PRO A 114 -1.90 3.28 13.67
N VAL A 115 -1.14 4.37 13.56
CA VAL A 115 -0.07 4.52 12.54
C VAL A 115 0.94 3.37 12.62
N SER A 116 1.19 2.82 13.82
CA SER A 116 2.05 1.65 14.00
C SER A 116 1.56 0.41 13.27
N SER A 117 0.26 0.32 12.99
CA SER A 117 -0.35 -0.78 12.24
C SER A 117 -0.12 -0.68 10.73
N LEU A 118 0.34 0.48 10.24
CA LEU A 118 0.60 0.72 8.82
C LEU A 118 2.05 0.39 8.42
N ILE A 119 2.86 -0.07 9.37
CA ILE A 119 4.24 -0.54 9.13
C ILE A 119 4.32 -1.96 9.68
N ALA A 120 4.36 -2.93 8.78
CA ALA A 120 4.22 -4.34 9.11
C ALA A 120 5.27 -5.21 8.39
N PRO A 121 5.66 -6.36 8.93
CA PRO A 121 6.37 -7.37 8.17
C PRO A 121 5.55 -7.76 6.93
N LEU A 122 6.17 -7.83 5.76
CA LEU A 122 5.49 -8.15 4.51
C LEU A 122 5.71 -9.62 4.15
N CYS A 123 4.61 -10.37 3.99
CA CYS A 123 4.59 -11.74 3.49
C CYS A 123 3.95 -11.77 2.11
N VAL A 124 4.71 -12.00 1.05
CA VAL A 124 4.19 -12.03 -0.33
C VAL A 124 3.84 -13.46 -0.73
N ILE A 125 2.57 -13.69 -1.04
CA ILE A 125 2.06 -14.94 -1.60
C ILE A 125 2.01 -14.78 -3.11
N ASP A 126 2.94 -15.41 -3.81
CA ASP A 126 3.06 -15.29 -5.27
C ASP A 126 2.19 -16.33 -5.97
N ILE A 127 1.19 -15.84 -6.69
CA ILE A 127 0.31 -16.63 -7.56
C ILE A 127 0.36 -16.17 -9.02
N ALA A 128 1.38 -15.39 -9.42
CA ALA A 128 1.45 -14.81 -10.77
C ALA A 128 1.38 -15.86 -11.87
N ALA A 129 1.99 -17.03 -11.67
CA ALA A 129 1.92 -18.13 -12.62
C ALA A 129 0.49 -18.68 -12.77
N LYS A 130 -0.27 -18.80 -11.67
CA LYS A 130 -1.68 -19.23 -11.68
C LYS A 130 -2.55 -18.17 -12.37
N ALA A 131 -2.34 -16.90 -12.04
CA ALA A 131 -3.08 -15.77 -12.61
C ALA A 131 -2.81 -15.54 -14.11
N ALA A 132 -1.67 -15.98 -14.62
CA ALA A 132 -1.36 -15.96 -16.05
C ALA A 132 -2.16 -17.02 -16.84
N GLU A 133 -2.54 -18.11 -16.20
CA GLU A 133 -3.33 -19.20 -16.82
C GLU A 133 -4.84 -19.00 -16.59
N ASP A 134 -5.22 -18.42 -15.46
CA ASP A 134 -6.62 -18.19 -15.06
C ASP A 134 -6.77 -16.80 -14.45
N ALA A 135 -7.55 -15.94 -15.09
CA ALA A 135 -7.80 -14.58 -14.59
C ALA A 135 -8.54 -14.58 -13.25
N ASP A 136 -9.30 -15.62 -12.92
CA ASP A 136 -10.03 -15.78 -11.66
C ASP A 136 -9.26 -16.63 -10.63
N ALA A 137 -7.95 -16.76 -10.80
CA ALA A 137 -7.10 -17.49 -9.86
C ALA A 137 -7.20 -16.93 -8.45
N GLN A 138 -7.10 -17.80 -7.46
CA GLN A 138 -7.21 -17.42 -6.06
C GLN A 138 -6.01 -17.91 -5.25
N VAL A 139 -5.63 -17.13 -4.23
CA VAL A 139 -4.80 -17.63 -3.12
C VAL A 139 -5.63 -18.63 -2.33
N THR A 140 -5.17 -19.86 -2.27
CA THR A 140 -5.83 -20.96 -1.55
C THR A 140 -5.14 -21.27 -0.22
N PRO A 141 -5.75 -22.04 0.69
CA PRO A 141 -5.07 -22.52 1.89
C PRO A 141 -3.78 -23.30 1.60
N ASP A 142 -3.70 -23.98 0.46
CA ASP A 142 -2.50 -24.72 0.11
C ASP A 142 -1.36 -23.80 -0.35
N ASP A 143 -1.65 -22.67 -0.98
CA ASP A 143 -0.64 -21.63 -1.27
C ASP A 143 -0.06 -21.05 0.03
N LEU A 144 -0.90 -20.78 1.04
CA LEU A 144 -0.48 -20.31 2.35
C LEU A 144 0.39 -21.34 3.07
N LYS A 145 -0.03 -22.60 3.08
CA LYS A 145 0.77 -23.71 3.67
C LYS A 145 2.11 -23.89 2.97
N ALA A 146 2.13 -23.79 1.64
CA ALA A 146 3.36 -23.87 0.85
C ALA A 146 4.32 -22.73 1.19
N TRP A 147 3.77 -21.51 1.34
CA TRP A 147 4.55 -20.34 1.74
C TRP A 147 5.14 -20.53 3.15
N ILE A 148 4.33 -20.95 4.12
CA ILE A 148 4.75 -21.21 5.49
C ILE A 148 5.84 -22.31 5.54
N ALA A 149 5.67 -23.37 4.77
CA ALA A 149 6.66 -24.45 4.69
C ALA A 149 8.02 -23.99 4.15
N ALA A 150 8.02 -23.00 3.26
CA ALA A 150 9.24 -22.46 2.65
C ALA A 150 9.89 -21.33 3.47
N ASN A 151 9.11 -20.52 4.19
CA ASN A 151 9.58 -19.27 4.80
C ASN A 151 9.48 -19.27 6.34
N GLY A 152 8.80 -20.24 6.94
CA GLY A 152 8.45 -20.23 8.36
C GLY A 152 7.08 -19.60 8.62
N ASP A 153 6.72 -19.53 9.91
CA ASP A 153 5.42 -18.98 10.31
C ASP A 153 5.26 -17.50 9.89
N ILE A 154 4.03 -17.12 9.60
CA ILE A 154 3.67 -15.72 9.32
C ILE A 154 3.90 -14.91 10.61
N PRO A 155 4.76 -13.87 10.59
CA PRO A 155 5.06 -13.08 11.77
C PRO A 155 3.82 -12.39 12.34
N ASP A 156 3.79 -12.19 13.66
CA ASP A 156 2.76 -11.42 14.33
C ASP A 156 2.69 -9.98 13.74
N GLY A 157 1.50 -9.51 13.47
CA GLY A 157 1.26 -8.19 12.89
C GLY A 157 1.65 -8.06 11.42
N ALA A 158 1.91 -9.16 10.69
CA ALA A 158 2.28 -9.11 9.29
C ALA A 158 1.15 -8.60 8.38
N CYS A 159 1.54 -8.00 7.27
CA CYS A 159 0.71 -7.83 6.09
C CYS A 159 0.93 -9.02 5.15
N VAL A 160 -0.13 -9.74 4.82
CA VAL A 160 -0.10 -10.84 3.85
C VAL A 160 -0.58 -10.32 2.51
N ALA A 161 0.33 -10.18 1.55
CA ALA A 161 0.07 -9.59 0.25
C ALA A 161 0.00 -10.66 -0.84
N MET A 162 -1.06 -10.67 -1.62
CA MET A 162 -1.14 -11.42 -2.86
C MET A 162 -0.33 -10.69 -3.95
N HIS A 163 0.54 -11.42 -4.63
CA HIS A 163 1.17 -10.99 -5.87
C HIS A 163 0.65 -11.84 -7.02
N SER A 164 -0.20 -11.27 -7.83
CA SER A 164 -0.78 -11.92 -9.01
C SER A 164 -0.16 -11.45 -10.33
N GLY A 165 0.71 -10.43 -10.29
CA GLY A 165 1.25 -9.75 -11.46
C GLY A 165 0.25 -8.80 -12.13
N TRP A 166 -0.93 -8.61 -11.53
CA TRP A 166 -2.01 -7.79 -12.07
C TRP A 166 -1.67 -6.30 -12.12
N ALA A 167 -0.84 -5.83 -11.19
CA ALA A 167 -0.33 -4.46 -11.16
C ALA A 167 0.25 -3.98 -12.49
N SER A 168 0.81 -4.89 -13.31
CA SER A 168 1.32 -4.58 -14.65
C SER A 168 0.26 -4.11 -15.63
N LYS A 169 -1.02 -4.31 -15.35
CA LYS A 169 -2.16 -3.96 -16.19
C LYS A 169 -2.83 -2.64 -15.81
N VAL A 170 -2.38 -1.97 -14.74
CA VAL A 170 -3.06 -0.82 -14.12
C VAL A 170 -3.42 0.31 -15.10
N ASP A 171 -2.58 0.55 -16.10
CA ASP A 171 -2.81 1.59 -17.12
C ASP A 171 -3.57 1.08 -18.35
N THR A 172 -4.27 -0.05 -18.24
CA THR A 172 -5.01 -0.68 -19.35
C THR A 172 -6.40 -1.13 -18.91
N ASP A 173 -7.31 -1.32 -19.88
CA ASP A 173 -8.63 -1.92 -19.62
C ASP A 173 -8.53 -3.34 -19.03
N GLY A 174 -7.39 -3.99 -19.20
CA GLY A 174 -7.08 -5.30 -18.63
C GLY A 174 -6.97 -5.30 -17.11
N PHE A 175 -6.85 -4.14 -16.45
CA PHE A 175 -6.86 -4.10 -15.00
C PHE A 175 -8.26 -4.43 -14.44
N ARG A 176 -9.31 -3.83 -15.00
CA ARG A 176 -10.70 -4.18 -14.66
C ARG A 176 -11.13 -5.51 -15.27
N ASN A 177 -10.61 -5.81 -16.45
CA ASN A 177 -10.90 -7.02 -17.23
C ASN A 177 -12.39 -7.39 -17.23
N PHE A 178 -13.25 -6.39 -17.57
CA PHE A 178 -14.70 -6.53 -17.56
C PHE A 178 -15.18 -7.03 -18.93
N ASP A 179 -15.88 -8.16 -18.96
CA ASP A 179 -16.37 -8.80 -20.19
C ASP A 179 -17.76 -8.32 -20.65
N GLY A 180 -18.34 -7.36 -19.93
CA GLY A 180 -19.71 -6.86 -20.15
C GLY A 180 -20.73 -7.43 -19.16
N THR A 181 -20.35 -8.44 -18.37
CA THR A 181 -21.20 -9.10 -17.37
C THR A 181 -20.52 -9.15 -16.01
N ALA A 182 -19.27 -9.58 -15.97
CA ALA A 182 -18.47 -9.72 -14.76
C ALA A 182 -17.07 -9.15 -14.97
N LYS A 183 -16.37 -8.86 -13.87
CA LYS A 183 -14.94 -8.59 -13.87
C LYS A 183 -14.20 -9.92 -13.67
N HIS A 184 -12.97 -10.00 -14.17
CA HIS A 184 -12.14 -11.19 -14.06
C HIS A 184 -10.74 -10.79 -13.62
N TYR A 185 -10.44 -10.89 -12.33
CA TYR A 185 -9.14 -10.65 -11.74
C TYR A 185 -8.92 -11.55 -10.53
N PRO A 186 -7.65 -11.85 -10.19
CA PRO A 186 -7.32 -12.70 -9.05
C PRO A 186 -7.74 -12.14 -7.70
N GLY A 187 -7.97 -13.03 -6.73
CA GLY A 187 -8.32 -12.66 -5.37
C GLY A 187 -7.92 -13.72 -4.35
N LEU A 188 -8.47 -13.62 -3.14
CA LEU A 188 -8.30 -14.62 -2.09
C LEU A 188 -9.49 -15.55 -2.03
N HIS A 189 -9.22 -16.83 -1.81
CA HIS A 189 -10.26 -17.80 -1.51
C HIS A 189 -10.73 -17.63 -0.07
N LEU A 190 -12.04 -17.72 0.17
CA LEU A 190 -12.65 -17.56 1.50
C LEU A 190 -11.95 -18.42 2.58
N GLU A 191 -11.64 -19.68 2.26
CA GLU A 191 -10.97 -20.58 3.22
C GLU A 191 -9.51 -20.17 3.49
N ALA A 192 -8.84 -19.49 2.57
CA ALA A 192 -7.51 -18.92 2.82
C ALA A 192 -7.60 -17.73 3.79
N THR A 193 -8.58 -16.86 3.59
CA THR A 193 -8.84 -15.73 4.50
C THR A 193 -9.21 -16.21 5.90
N LYS A 194 -10.08 -17.23 6.01
CA LYS A 194 -10.40 -17.86 7.30
C LYS A 194 -9.17 -18.46 7.95
N MET A 195 -8.34 -19.18 7.21
CA MET A 195 -7.09 -19.74 7.73
C MET A 195 -6.19 -18.64 8.31
N LEU A 196 -6.01 -17.51 7.62
CA LEU A 196 -5.23 -16.38 8.13
C LEU A 196 -5.80 -15.85 9.45
N LEU A 197 -7.10 -15.64 9.52
CA LEU A 197 -7.79 -15.13 10.72
C LEU A 197 -7.75 -16.08 11.91
N GLU A 198 -7.84 -17.38 11.67
CA GLU A 198 -7.97 -18.39 12.73
C GLU A 198 -6.61 -18.93 13.22
N THR A 199 -5.60 -18.92 12.36
CA THR A 199 -4.34 -19.61 12.66
C THR A 199 -3.13 -18.68 12.72
N THR A 200 -3.27 -17.39 12.45
CA THR A 200 -2.17 -16.41 12.47
C THR A 200 -2.57 -15.16 13.24
N SER A 201 -1.57 -14.31 13.53
CA SER A 201 -1.76 -12.96 14.05
C SER A 201 -1.48 -11.91 12.96
N ALA A 202 -1.75 -12.24 11.69
CA ALA A 202 -1.63 -11.28 10.59
C ALA A 202 -2.61 -10.12 10.83
N GLN A 203 -2.14 -8.89 10.55
CA GLN A 203 -2.88 -7.67 10.87
C GLN A 203 -3.60 -7.09 9.66
N SER A 204 -3.08 -7.35 8.46
CA SER A 204 -3.64 -6.84 7.22
C SER A 204 -3.42 -7.80 6.06
N ILE A 205 -4.26 -7.63 5.05
CA ILE A 205 -4.20 -8.33 3.77
C ILE A 205 -4.05 -7.26 2.69
N ALA A 206 -3.27 -7.53 1.66
CA ALA A 206 -3.12 -6.67 0.51
C ALA A 206 -3.22 -7.45 -0.80
N VAL A 207 -3.68 -6.79 -1.84
CA VAL A 207 -3.81 -7.35 -3.19
C VAL A 207 -3.33 -6.35 -4.24
N ASP A 208 -2.91 -6.84 -5.39
CA ASP A 208 -2.56 -6.02 -6.56
C ASP A 208 -3.71 -5.93 -7.59
N THR A 209 -4.95 -6.14 -7.11
CA THR A 209 -6.20 -6.15 -7.88
C THR A 209 -7.21 -5.15 -7.30
N LEU A 210 -8.41 -5.08 -7.90
CA LEU A 210 -9.46 -4.13 -7.51
C LEU A 210 -10.21 -4.49 -6.23
N SER A 211 -10.15 -5.75 -5.78
CA SER A 211 -10.81 -6.22 -4.56
C SER A 211 -10.06 -7.40 -3.97
N LEU A 212 -10.32 -7.71 -2.71
CA LEU A 212 -9.81 -8.91 -2.03
C LEU A 212 -10.36 -10.19 -2.64
N ASP A 213 -11.61 -10.18 -3.08
CA ASP A 213 -12.25 -11.29 -3.75
C ASP A 213 -11.88 -11.33 -5.23
N GLN A 214 -11.93 -12.50 -5.86
CA GLN A 214 -11.77 -12.62 -7.31
C GLN A 214 -12.88 -11.86 -8.04
N GLY A 215 -12.58 -11.35 -9.23
CA GLY A 215 -13.50 -10.49 -9.98
C GLY A 215 -14.82 -11.13 -10.36
N SER A 216 -14.83 -12.45 -10.58
CA SER A 216 -16.02 -13.22 -10.94
C SER A 216 -16.83 -13.71 -9.73
N SER A 217 -16.43 -13.39 -8.49
CA SER A 217 -17.18 -13.78 -7.28
C SER A 217 -18.58 -13.19 -7.25
N GLY A 218 -18.84 -12.25 -8.14
CA GLY A 218 -20.14 -11.69 -8.39
C GLY A 218 -20.54 -10.65 -7.34
N ASP A 219 -21.47 -9.80 -7.75
CA ASP A 219 -22.32 -9.04 -6.84
C ASP A 219 -23.39 -9.98 -6.25
N ASP A 220 -23.03 -11.22 -5.95
CA ASP A 220 -23.91 -12.17 -5.28
C ASP A 220 -23.96 -11.78 -3.81
N ASP A 221 -25.03 -11.07 -3.47
CA ASP A 221 -25.49 -10.61 -2.15
C ASP A 221 -25.40 -11.62 -0.99
#